data_044c881b4f8b0299bf71f0770cbaf153
#
_entry.id   044c881b4f8b0299bf71f0770cbaf153
#
_cell.length_a   1.000
_cell.length_b   1.000
_cell.length_c   1.000
_cell.angle_alpha   90.00
_cell.angle_beta   90.00
_cell.angle_gamma   90.00
#
_symmetry.space_group_name_H-M   'P 1'
#
loop_
_entity.id
_entity.type
_entity.pdbx_description
1 polymer ?
#
loop_
_entity_poly.entity_id
_entity_poly.type
_entity_poly.pdbx_seq_one_letter_code
_entity_poly.pdbx_strand_id
1 'polypeptide(L)'
;MTMVDLGLLTIGNFIRVYSFTSLLFGTILIGCGIAMLNVLAPTLVSYLFPMQIGTYTGMYVFALSLSSSISAGFSAVVSHLITWQVMIQFISIIPVITIIVAIMLRTSGKRKTSAKKPSTPLNPEVKVSVWKRPLAWALGGFMGLQSLLFYSILTWLPPILMASGINQNTAGYLLGLLQLVALPISFVVPRIISSVAKQSTMIWTISGLFIVGLGSLMMAETSFWFAVLACVLLGLSTNMAFSEAMTLFSLKTRTPNETASVSGMGQSFGYLLAATGPMICGWMHGLTTNWFAVLIFLLAVTVVMTFVGLLVDREEYVF
;
A
#
# COMPACT_ATOMS: atom_id res chain seq x y z
N MET A 1 16.95 -8.44 11.45
CA MET A 1 15.53 -8.37 11.15
C MET A 1 15.31 -8.60 9.66
N THR A 2 15.79 -7.78 8.76
CA THR A 2 15.58 -7.93 7.29
C THR A 2 15.90 -9.30 6.68
N MET A 3 16.83 -10.09 7.25
CA MET A 3 17.12 -11.44 6.76
C MET A 3 16.03 -12.46 7.12
N VAL A 4 15.37 -12.29 8.26
CA VAL A 4 14.25 -13.16 8.66
C VAL A 4 13.06 -12.91 7.75
N ASP A 5 12.76 -11.63 7.47
CA ASP A 5 11.65 -11.21 6.63
C ASP A 5 11.79 -11.76 5.20
N LEU A 6 12.99 -11.60 4.62
CA LEU A 6 13.31 -12.14 3.30
C LEU A 6 13.29 -13.68 3.27
N GLY A 7 13.72 -14.33 4.37
CA GLY A 7 13.60 -15.77 4.54
C GLY A 7 12.15 -16.25 4.52
N LEU A 8 11.27 -15.57 5.26
CA LEU A 8 9.82 -15.85 5.28
C LEU A 8 9.19 -15.70 3.89
N LEU A 9 9.56 -14.65 3.15
CA LEU A 9 9.10 -14.44 1.78
C LEU A 9 9.54 -15.55 0.84
N THR A 10 10.82 -15.95 0.93
CA THR A 10 11.36 -17.01 0.08
C THR A 10 10.71 -18.35 0.37
N ILE A 11 10.70 -18.78 1.64
CA ILE A 11 10.12 -20.06 2.06
C ILE A 11 8.62 -20.09 1.74
N GLY A 12 7.89 -19.02 2.04
CA GLY A 12 6.46 -18.90 1.77
C GLY A 12 6.14 -19.07 0.28
N ASN A 13 6.92 -18.44 -0.61
CA ASN A 13 6.73 -18.58 -2.05
C ASN A 13 7.01 -20.01 -2.55
N PHE A 14 8.03 -20.68 -2.04
CA PHE A 14 8.33 -22.06 -2.45
C PHE A 14 7.27 -23.05 -1.95
N ILE A 15 6.79 -22.92 -0.72
CA ILE A 15 5.84 -23.86 -0.12
C ILE A 15 4.47 -23.77 -0.79
N ARG A 16 3.98 -22.60 -1.16
CA ARG A 16 2.58 -22.39 -1.59
C ARG A 16 2.17 -23.08 -2.89
N VAL A 17 3.09 -23.76 -3.58
CA VAL A 17 2.87 -24.33 -4.93
C VAL A 17 2.38 -25.76 -4.90
N TYR A 18 2.52 -26.49 -3.76
CA TYR A 18 2.36 -27.95 -3.71
C TYR A 18 0.95 -28.43 -3.42
N SER A 19 0.18 -27.75 -2.55
CA SER A 19 -1.16 -28.14 -2.17
C SER A 19 -1.99 -26.94 -1.67
N PHE A 20 -3.30 -27.11 -1.52
CA PHE A 20 -4.18 -26.08 -0.96
C PHE A 20 -3.75 -25.66 0.46
N THR A 21 -3.42 -26.62 1.31
CA THR A 21 -2.93 -26.35 2.68
C THR A 21 -1.60 -25.59 2.65
N SER A 22 -0.67 -26.01 1.80
CA SER A 22 0.62 -25.30 1.64
C SER A 22 0.46 -23.92 1.02
N LEU A 23 -0.55 -23.70 0.16
CA LEU A 23 -0.90 -22.39 -0.36
C LEU A 23 -1.29 -21.44 0.79
N LEU A 24 -2.13 -21.89 1.73
CA LEU A 24 -2.55 -21.08 2.87
C LEU A 24 -1.35 -20.74 3.78
N PHE A 25 -0.57 -21.76 4.20
CA PHE A 25 0.60 -21.54 5.05
C PHE A 25 1.66 -20.67 4.37
N GLY A 26 1.95 -20.90 3.10
CA GLY A 26 2.89 -20.09 2.34
C GLY A 26 2.43 -18.62 2.23
N THR A 27 1.13 -18.40 2.02
CA THR A 27 0.56 -17.05 1.96
C THR A 27 0.66 -16.34 3.31
N ILE A 28 0.43 -17.04 4.43
CA ILE A 28 0.60 -16.48 5.78
C ILE A 28 2.07 -16.07 6.01
N LEU A 29 3.03 -16.93 5.66
CA LEU A 29 4.46 -16.61 5.79
C LEU A 29 4.86 -15.38 4.98
N ILE A 30 4.37 -15.29 3.73
CA ILE A 30 4.60 -14.11 2.87
C ILE A 30 3.98 -12.87 3.51
N GLY A 31 2.73 -12.96 4.00
CA GLY A 31 2.06 -11.87 4.67
C GLY A 31 2.82 -11.36 5.88
N CYS A 32 3.35 -12.24 6.72
CA CYS A 32 4.21 -11.88 7.85
C CYS A 32 5.49 -11.17 7.40
N GLY A 33 6.17 -11.66 6.37
CA GLY A 33 7.37 -11.02 5.83
C GLY A 33 7.09 -9.63 5.27
N ILE A 34 6.01 -9.46 4.49
CA ILE A 34 5.60 -8.16 3.94
C ILE A 34 5.22 -7.19 5.07
N ALA A 35 4.47 -7.65 6.08
CA ALA A 35 4.06 -6.81 7.20
C ALA A 35 5.26 -6.23 7.95
N MET A 36 6.28 -7.07 8.22
CA MET A 36 7.52 -6.64 8.87
C MET A 36 8.28 -5.60 8.02
N LEU A 37 8.43 -5.83 6.72
CA LEU A 37 9.10 -4.89 5.81
C LEU A 37 8.37 -3.55 5.71
N ASN A 38 7.05 -3.57 5.65
CA ASN A 38 6.23 -2.36 5.58
C ASN A 38 6.34 -1.49 6.84
N VAL A 39 6.44 -2.11 8.02
CA VAL A 39 6.67 -1.38 9.29
C VAL A 39 8.09 -0.82 9.36
N LEU A 40 9.07 -1.57 8.85
CA LEU A 40 10.46 -1.15 8.86
C LEU A 40 10.74 0.01 7.89
N ALA A 41 10.05 0.10 6.76
CA ALA A 41 10.34 1.11 5.73
C ALA A 41 10.20 2.56 6.27
N PRO A 42 9.07 3.03 6.82
CA PRO A 42 8.96 4.37 7.37
C PRO A 42 9.90 4.60 8.58
N THR A 43 10.12 3.56 9.40
CA THR A 43 11.04 3.61 10.53
C THR A 43 12.48 3.85 10.09
N LEU A 44 12.94 3.16 9.05
CA LEU A 44 14.28 3.35 8.48
C LEU A 44 14.44 4.74 7.85
N VAL A 45 13.41 5.24 7.18
CA VAL A 45 13.42 6.58 6.61
C VAL A 45 13.57 7.62 7.72
N SER A 46 12.78 7.55 8.78
CA SER A 46 12.86 8.49 9.90
C SER A 46 14.19 8.40 10.66
N TYR A 47 14.79 7.20 10.73
CA TYR A 47 16.08 6.98 11.40
C TYR A 47 17.29 7.46 10.60
N LEU A 48 17.32 7.14 9.30
CA LEU A 48 18.49 7.42 8.45
C LEU A 48 18.45 8.81 7.80
N PHE A 49 17.23 9.32 7.51
CA PHE A 49 17.03 10.53 6.72
C PHE A 49 15.98 11.47 7.30
N PRO A 50 16.12 11.90 8.58
CA PRO A 50 15.10 12.71 9.27
C PRO A 50 14.82 14.06 8.58
N MET A 51 15.81 14.62 7.87
CA MET A 51 15.70 15.89 7.17
C MET A 51 15.11 15.76 5.74
N GLN A 52 14.92 14.55 5.24
CA GLN A 52 14.50 14.27 3.86
C GLN A 52 13.46 13.15 3.77
N ILE A 53 12.55 13.10 4.75
CA ILE A 53 11.52 12.06 4.87
C ILE A 53 10.75 11.89 3.57
N GLY A 54 10.23 12.99 2.98
CA GLY A 54 9.42 12.94 1.76
C GLY A 54 10.18 12.37 0.55
N THR A 55 11.47 12.70 0.40
CA THR A 55 12.27 12.18 -0.71
C THR A 55 12.47 10.67 -0.62
N TYR A 56 12.89 10.17 0.55
CA TYR A 56 13.17 8.74 0.71
C TYR A 56 11.90 7.90 0.83
N THR A 57 10.82 8.46 1.40
CA THR A 57 9.49 7.84 1.32
C THR A 57 9.05 7.72 -0.14
N GLY A 58 9.19 8.79 -0.94
CA GLY A 58 8.88 8.76 -2.36
C GLY A 58 9.67 7.71 -3.12
N MET A 59 10.96 7.55 -2.83
CA MET A 59 11.81 6.54 -3.49
C MET A 59 11.32 5.11 -3.21
N TYR A 60 11.02 4.76 -1.97
CA TYR A 60 10.58 3.39 -1.69
C TYR A 60 9.14 3.13 -2.16
N VAL A 61 8.24 4.12 -2.07
CA VAL A 61 6.87 3.98 -2.60
C VAL A 61 6.90 3.86 -4.13
N PHE A 62 7.75 4.63 -4.80
CA PHE A 62 7.98 4.49 -6.24
C PHE A 62 8.49 3.08 -6.60
N ALA A 63 9.47 2.56 -5.86
CA ALA A 63 9.99 1.21 -6.07
C ALA A 63 8.91 0.13 -5.89
N LEU A 64 8.03 0.27 -4.86
CA LEU A 64 6.87 -0.60 -4.66
C LEU A 64 5.89 -0.54 -5.83
N SER A 65 5.52 0.67 -6.27
CA SER A 65 4.60 0.88 -7.39
C SER A 65 5.18 0.35 -8.71
N LEU A 66 6.46 0.57 -8.96
CA LEU A 66 7.17 0.07 -10.14
C LEU A 66 7.18 -1.46 -10.16
N SER A 67 7.53 -2.08 -9.03
CA SER A 67 7.53 -3.55 -8.89
C SER A 67 6.14 -4.14 -9.09
N SER A 68 5.10 -3.49 -8.53
CA SER A 68 3.70 -3.89 -8.71
C SER A 68 3.27 -3.80 -10.18
N SER A 69 3.59 -2.69 -10.86
CA SER A 69 3.24 -2.48 -12.27
C SER A 69 3.94 -3.47 -13.19
N ILE A 70 5.22 -3.73 -12.97
CA ILE A 70 5.99 -4.74 -13.72
C ILE A 70 5.36 -6.13 -13.49
N SER A 71 5.09 -6.50 -12.23
CA SER A 71 4.50 -7.78 -11.90
C SER A 71 3.12 -7.97 -12.54
N ALA A 72 2.27 -6.95 -12.52
CA ALA A 72 0.95 -7.00 -13.14
C ALA A 72 1.03 -7.15 -14.67
N GLY A 73 1.90 -6.37 -15.33
CA GLY A 73 2.12 -6.45 -16.78
C GLY A 73 2.70 -7.80 -17.22
N PHE A 74 3.73 -8.28 -16.51
CA PHE A 74 4.35 -9.57 -16.81
C PHE A 74 3.41 -10.74 -16.55
N SER A 75 2.58 -10.70 -15.50
CA SER A 75 1.66 -11.80 -15.19
C SER A 75 0.64 -12.04 -16.29
N ALA A 76 0.14 -10.98 -16.93
CA ALA A 76 -0.80 -11.09 -18.04
C ALA A 76 -0.17 -11.78 -19.28
N VAL A 77 1.07 -11.45 -19.62
CA VAL A 77 1.79 -12.04 -20.76
C VAL A 77 2.22 -13.48 -20.48
N VAL A 78 2.76 -13.70 -19.29
CA VAL A 78 3.39 -14.98 -18.91
C VAL A 78 2.34 -16.04 -18.57
N SER A 79 1.15 -15.66 -18.09
CA SER A 79 0.06 -16.62 -17.78
C SER A 79 -0.43 -17.42 -19.01
N HIS A 80 -0.17 -16.93 -20.21
CA HIS A 80 -0.47 -17.65 -21.47
C HIS A 80 0.64 -18.63 -21.90
N LEU A 81 1.84 -18.48 -21.35
CA LEU A 81 3.03 -19.24 -21.77
C LEU A 81 3.43 -20.33 -20.78
N ILE A 82 3.21 -20.11 -19.49
CA ILE A 82 3.61 -21.04 -18.42
C ILE A 82 2.51 -21.21 -17.38
N THR A 83 2.59 -22.31 -16.61
CA THR A 83 1.65 -22.57 -15.51
C THR A 83 1.84 -21.56 -14.37
N TRP A 84 0.78 -21.28 -13.61
CA TRP A 84 0.82 -20.34 -12.47
C TRP A 84 1.84 -20.76 -11.40
N GLN A 85 2.10 -22.07 -11.24
CA GLN A 85 3.10 -22.60 -10.32
C GLN A 85 4.51 -22.15 -10.70
N VAL A 86 4.85 -22.29 -11.97
CA VAL A 86 6.17 -21.88 -12.50
C VAL A 86 6.33 -20.37 -12.39
N MET A 87 5.29 -19.59 -12.67
CA MET A 87 5.30 -18.13 -12.53
C MET A 87 5.61 -17.71 -11.08
N ILE A 88 4.98 -18.34 -10.10
CA ILE A 88 5.24 -18.07 -8.68
C ILE A 88 6.68 -18.39 -8.29
N GLN A 89 7.23 -19.51 -8.80
CA GLN A 89 8.62 -19.89 -8.54
C GLN A 89 9.60 -18.88 -9.14
N PHE A 90 9.31 -18.32 -10.33
CA PHE A 90 10.13 -17.24 -10.90
C PHE A 90 10.11 -15.97 -10.03
N ILE A 91 8.97 -15.60 -9.50
CA ILE A 91 8.88 -14.45 -8.58
C ILE A 91 9.70 -14.68 -7.31
N SER A 92 9.85 -15.94 -6.86
CA SER A 92 10.66 -16.30 -5.69
C SER A 92 12.16 -16.03 -5.87
N ILE A 93 12.64 -15.83 -7.10
CA ILE A 93 14.04 -15.49 -7.37
C ILE A 93 14.37 -14.09 -6.82
N ILE A 94 13.42 -13.18 -6.82
CA ILE A 94 13.63 -11.77 -6.38
C ILE A 94 14.07 -11.69 -4.91
N PRO A 95 13.34 -12.25 -3.93
CA PRO A 95 13.79 -12.25 -2.53
C PRO A 95 15.12 -13.00 -2.33
N VAL A 96 15.39 -14.05 -3.09
CA VAL A 96 16.68 -14.78 -3.06
C VAL A 96 17.83 -13.85 -3.49
N ILE A 97 17.68 -13.16 -4.62
CA ILE A 97 18.68 -12.18 -5.08
C ILE A 97 18.87 -11.09 -4.02
N THR A 98 17.77 -10.61 -3.43
CA THR A 98 17.83 -9.58 -2.39
C THR A 98 18.59 -10.06 -1.15
N ILE A 99 18.43 -11.33 -0.74
CA ILE A 99 19.20 -11.94 0.35
C ILE A 99 20.69 -11.97 0.00
N ILE A 100 21.04 -12.41 -1.21
CA ILE A 100 22.43 -12.50 -1.67
C ILE A 100 23.07 -11.11 -1.65
N VAL A 101 22.40 -10.10 -2.21
CA VAL A 101 22.88 -8.71 -2.22
C VAL A 101 23.05 -8.18 -0.79
N ALA A 102 22.08 -8.43 0.10
CA ALA A 102 22.15 -8.00 1.48
C ALA A 102 23.32 -8.65 2.24
N ILE A 103 23.61 -9.93 1.99
CA ILE A 103 24.79 -10.63 2.54
C ILE A 103 26.09 -10.01 1.99
N MET A 104 26.17 -9.80 0.68
CA MET A 104 27.34 -9.19 0.04
C MET A 104 27.62 -7.79 0.57
N LEU A 105 26.60 -6.96 0.75
CA LEU A 105 26.74 -5.63 1.34
C LEU A 105 27.19 -5.70 2.80
N ARG A 106 26.70 -6.66 3.58
CA ARG A 106 27.10 -6.86 4.98
C ARG A 106 28.56 -7.35 5.10
N THR A 107 29.02 -8.19 4.20
CA THR A 107 30.40 -8.69 4.17
C THR A 107 31.37 -7.66 3.62
N SER A 108 30.97 -6.89 2.59
CA SER A 108 31.74 -5.75 2.06
C SER A 108 31.81 -4.57 3.02
N GLY A 109 30.83 -4.41 3.89
CA GLY A 109 30.65 -3.29 4.82
C GLY A 109 31.58 -3.29 6.04
N LYS A 110 32.70 -4.05 6.04
CA LYS A 110 33.83 -3.87 6.99
C LYS A 110 34.56 -2.52 6.81
N ARG A 111 34.14 -1.71 5.87
CA ARG A 111 34.64 -0.36 5.69
C ARG A 111 33.73 0.61 6.44
N LYS A 112 34.18 0.96 7.66
CA LYS A 112 33.86 2.18 8.43
C LYS A 112 32.83 3.10 7.77
N THR A 113 31.57 2.79 7.85
CA THR A 113 30.58 3.84 7.90
C THR A 113 30.67 4.38 9.32
N SER A 114 31.42 5.45 9.45
CA SER A 114 31.32 6.40 10.57
C SER A 114 29.99 7.14 10.39
N ALA A 115 28.90 6.40 10.31
CA ALA A 115 27.62 6.91 10.71
C ALA A 115 27.82 7.22 12.19
N LYS A 116 28.05 8.51 12.49
CA LYS A 116 27.96 9.04 13.83
C LYS A 116 26.76 8.34 14.47
N LYS A 117 26.99 7.38 15.38
CA LYS A 117 25.92 6.87 16.22
C LYS A 117 25.17 8.10 16.69
N PRO A 118 23.85 8.20 16.46
CA PRO A 118 23.12 9.28 17.09
C PRO A 118 23.45 9.19 18.56
N SER A 119 24.04 10.25 19.08
CA SER A 119 24.51 10.36 20.46
C SER A 119 23.37 10.54 21.45
N THR A 120 22.16 10.25 21.02
CA THR A 120 21.02 10.13 21.91
C THR A 120 20.90 8.65 22.25
N PRO A 121 21.19 8.23 23.49
CA PRO A 121 20.84 6.90 23.95
C PRO A 121 19.36 6.72 23.65
N LEU A 122 19.00 5.56 23.11
CA LEU A 122 17.62 5.10 23.08
C LEU A 122 17.16 5.10 24.53
N ASN A 123 16.57 6.22 24.95
CA ASN A 123 16.12 6.36 26.33
C ASN A 123 14.95 5.37 26.50
N PRO A 124 15.08 4.33 27.35
CA PRO A 124 14.02 3.31 27.45
C PRO A 124 12.77 3.84 28.17
N GLU A 125 12.68 5.13 28.48
CA GLU A 125 11.76 5.63 29.50
C GLU A 125 10.48 6.31 28.99
N VAL A 126 10.07 6.15 27.75
CA VAL A 126 8.68 6.51 27.43
C VAL A 126 7.95 5.29 26.87
N LYS A 127 7.53 4.39 27.75
CA LYS A 127 6.47 3.41 27.49
C LYS A 127 5.10 4.11 27.37
N VAL A 128 4.99 5.10 26.50
CA VAL A 128 3.67 5.64 26.19
C VAL A 128 2.98 4.64 25.26
N SER A 129 1.95 4.00 25.78
CA SER A 129 1.19 3.04 25.01
C SER A 129 0.54 3.73 23.80
N VAL A 130 0.98 3.41 22.60
CA VAL A 130 0.42 3.90 21.32
C VAL A 130 -1.10 3.67 21.27
N TRP A 131 -1.59 2.57 21.86
CA TRP A 131 -3.01 2.19 21.95
C TRP A 131 -3.89 3.22 22.66
N LYS A 132 -3.32 4.10 23.49
CA LYS A 132 -4.05 5.15 24.21
C LYS A 132 -4.07 6.49 23.48
N ARG A 133 -3.47 6.57 22.30
CA ARG A 133 -3.34 7.82 21.54
C ARG A 133 -4.39 7.89 20.41
N PRO A 134 -5.33 8.85 20.45
CA PRO A 134 -6.39 8.94 19.45
C PRO A 134 -5.85 9.20 18.04
N LEU A 135 -4.77 9.98 17.92
CA LEU A 135 -4.13 10.25 16.64
C LEU A 135 -3.52 8.98 16.01
N ALA A 136 -2.98 8.05 16.81
CA ALA A 136 -2.48 6.77 16.31
C ALA A 136 -3.62 5.92 15.71
N TRP A 137 -4.80 5.95 16.33
CA TRP A 137 -5.99 5.29 15.79
C TRP A 137 -6.50 5.97 14.52
N ALA A 138 -6.47 7.31 14.45
CA ALA A 138 -6.84 8.05 13.25
C ALA A 138 -5.88 7.73 12.08
N LEU A 139 -4.57 7.68 12.31
CA LEU A 139 -3.58 7.27 11.32
C LEU A 139 -3.80 5.82 10.86
N GLY A 140 -4.05 4.90 11.79
CA GLY A 140 -4.38 3.50 11.47
C GLY A 140 -5.69 3.36 10.70
N GLY A 141 -6.70 4.14 11.07
CA GLY A 141 -7.99 4.21 10.39
C GLY A 141 -7.85 4.75 8.95
N PHE A 142 -7.12 5.85 8.76
CA PHE A 142 -6.84 6.39 7.44
C PHE A 142 -6.07 5.39 6.56
N MET A 143 -5.01 4.77 7.12
CA MET A 143 -4.27 3.70 6.44
C MET A 143 -5.17 2.52 6.07
N GLY A 144 -6.07 2.10 6.95
CA GLY A 144 -6.96 0.97 6.72
C GLY A 144 -8.03 1.27 5.67
N LEU A 145 -8.68 2.43 5.75
CA LEU A 145 -9.75 2.82 4.81
C LEU A 145 -9.21 3.02 3.38
N GLN A 146 -8.06 3.69 3.23
CA GLN A 146 -7.43 3.83 1.92
C GLN A 146 -7.00 2.47 1.35
N SER A 147 -6.47 1.57 2.18
CA SER A 147 -6.09 0.22 1.76
C SER A 147 -7.32 -0.63 1.42
N LEU A 148 -8.43 -0.49 2.15
CA LEU A 148 -9.71 -1.12 1.84
C LEU A 148 -10.18 -0.70 0.44
N LEU A 149 -10.16 0.61 0.14
CA LEU A 149 -10.50 1.13 -1.18
C LEU A 149 -9.58 0.55 -2.25
N PHE A 150 -8.27 0.59 -2.03
CA PHE A 150 -7.29 0.08 -2.98
C PHE A 150 -7.49 -1.40 -3.31
N TYR A 151 -7.57 -2.27 -2.30
CA TYR A 151 -7.70 -3.71 -2.53
C TYR A 151 -9.07 -4.08 -3.09
N SER A 152 -10.14 -3.36 -2.73
CA SER A 152 -11.47 -3.57 -3.31
C SER A 152 -11.48 -3.20 -4.79
N ILE A 153 -10.92 -2.03 -5.16
CA ILE A 153 -10.79 -1.60 -6.55
C ILE A 153 -9.90 -2.58 -7.32
N LEU A 154 -8.74 -2.93 -6.80
CA LEU A 154 -7.81 -3.85 -7.47
C LEU A 154 -8.46 -5.20 -7.78
N THR A 155 -9.28 -5.72 -6.87
CA THR A 155 -9.95 -7.02 -7.01
C THR A 155 -11.15 -6.95 -7.95
N TRP A 156 -11.99 -5.93 -7.81
CA TRP A 156 -13.30 -5.90 -8.45
C TRP A 156 -13.41 -5.01 -9.67
N LEU A 157 -12.38 -4.18 -9.96
CA LEU A 157 -12.41 -3.33 -11.16
C LEU A 157 -12.58 -4.11 -12.46
N PRO A 158 -11.82 -5.21 -12.73
CA PRO A 158 -12.05 -5.95 -13.98
C PRO A 158 -13.46 -6.54 -14.10
N PRO A 159 -14.03 -7.22 -13.07
CA PRO A 159 -15.43 -7.66 -13.11
C PRO A 159 -16.44 -6.52 -13.31
N ILE A 160 -16.24 -5.35 -12.71
CA ILE A 160 -17.11 -4.17 -12.88
C ILE A 160 -17.06 -3.69 -14.33
N LEU A 161 -15.86 -3.57 -14.91
CA LEU A 161 -15.67 -3.16 -16.29
C LEU A 161 -16.27 -4.18 -17.29
N MET A 162 -16.14 -5.47 -17.00
CA MET A 162 -16.76 -6.52 -17.81
C MET A 162 -18.28 -6.47 -17.74
N ALA A 163 -18.85 -6.18 -16.58
CA ALA A 163 -20.31 -5.98 -16.44
C ALA A 163 -20.79 -4.75 -17.23
N SER A 164 -19.94 -3.74 -17.42
CA SER A 164 -20.21 -2.56 -18.28
C SER A 164 -20.00 -2.83 -19.78
N GLY A 165 -19.84 -4.09 -20.20
CA GLY A 165 -19.70 -4.48 -21.62
C GLY A 165 -18.27 -4.40 -22.17
N ILE A 166 -17.26 -4.11 -21.35
CA ILE A 166 -15.85 -4.07 -21.75
C ILE A 166 -15.30 -5.51 -21.75
N ASN A 167 -14.62 -5.90 -22.82
CA ASN A 167 -14.03 -7.24 -22.90
C ASN A 167 -12.91 -7.46 -21.86
N GLN A 168 -12.66 -8.72 -21.50
CA GLN A 168 -11.71 -9.13 -20.46
C GLN A 168 -10.30 -8.59 -20.69
N ASN A 169 -9.80 -8.62 -21.92
CA ASN A 169 -8.44 -8.15 -22.24
C ASN A 169 -8.32 -6.64 -22.01
N THR A 170 -9.31 -5.87 -22.48
CA THR A 170 -9.35 -4.41 -22.28
C THR A 170 -9.51 -4.06 -20.79
N ALA A 171 -10.32 -4.79 -20.03
CA ALA A 171 -10.43 -4.61 -18.59
C ALA A 171 -9.09 -4.85 -17.87
N GLY A 172 -8.32 -5.85 -18.30
CA GLY A 172 -6.95 -6.08 -17.84
C GLY A 172 -6.00 -4.94 -18.18
N TYR A 173 -6.06 -4.39 -19.39
CA TYR A 173 -5.24 -3.22 -19.78
C TYR A 173 -5.61 -1.96 -18.99
N LEU A 174 -6.89 -1.75 -18.70
CA LEU A 174 -7.36 -0.65 -17.88
C LEU A 174 -6.89 -0.78 -16.42
N LEU A 175 -6.87 -1.99 -15.87
CA LEU A 175 -6.25 -2.23 -14.56
C LEU A 175 -4.72 -1.94 -14.60
N GLY A 176 -4.04 -2.30 -15.68
CA GLY A 176 -2.65 -1.94 -15.93
C GLY A 176 -2.45 -0.42 -15.99
N LEU A 177 -3.34 0.30 -16.68
CA LEU A 177 -3.33 1.77 -16.76
C LEU A 177 -3.44 2.40 -15.36
N LEU A 178 -4.35 1.91 -14.52
CA LEU A 178 -4.51 2.36 -13.14
C LEU A 178 -3.18 2.28 -12.37
N GLN A 179 -2.45 1.17 -12.53
CA GLN A 179 -1.16 0.97 -11.86
C GLN A 179 -0.04 1.84 -12.47
N LEU A 180 -0.03 2.05 -13.79
CA LEU A 180 0.98 2.87 -14.47
C LEU A 180 0.87 4.35 -14.11
N VAL A 181 -0.34 4.88 -14.03
CA VAL A 181 -0.61 6.28 -13.65
C VAL A 181 -0.13 6.57 -12.22
N ALA A 182 -0.12 5.56 -11.37
CA ALA A 182 0.36 5.66 -9.99
C ALA A 182 1.88 5.94 -9.89
N LEU A 183 2.69 5.53 -10.88
CA LEU A 183 4.16 5.59 -10.81
C LEU A 183 4.74 7.00 -10.58
N PRO A 184 4.45 8.02 -11.40
CA PRO A 184 5.01 9.35 -11.19
C PRO A 184 4.53 9.98 -9.88
N ILE A 185 3.30 9.67 -9.48
CA ILE A 185 2.66 10.20 -8.27
C ILE A 185 3.35 9.69 -7.01
N SER A 186 3.72 8.41 -6.97
CA SER A 186 4.39 7.81 -5.83
C SER A 186 5.73 8.47 -5.46
N PHE A 187 6.38 9.12 -6.42
CA PHE A 187 7.63 9.84 -6.20
C PHE A 187 7.43 11.32 -5.82
N VAL A 188 6.42 11.95 -6.40
CA VAL A 188 6.16 13.40 -6.25
C VAL A 188 5.41 13.69 -4.95
N VAL A 189 4.35 12.94 -4.66
CA VAL A 189 3.42 13.21 -3.56
C VAL A 189 4.08 13.23 -2.19
N PRO A 190 4.93 12.27 -1.78
CA PRO A 190 5.58 12.32 -0.47
C PRO A 190 6.43 13.57 -0.23
N ARG A 191 7.01 14.13 -1.30
CA ARG A 191 7.76 15.39 -1.24
C ARG A 191 6.84 16.57 -0.98
N ILE A 192 5.69 16.63 -1.69
CA ILE A 192 4.69 17.68 -1.48
C ILE A 192 4.17 17.61 -0.05
N ILE A 193 3.78 16.42 0.42
CA ILE A 193 3.27 16.19 1.78
C ILE A 193 4.27 16.68 2.83
N SER A 194 5.55 16.34 2.68
CA SER A 194 6.60 16.74 3.63
C SER A 194 6.94 18.24 3.59
N SER A 195 6.54 18.97 2.56
CA SER A 195 6.79 20.40 2.40
C SER A 195 5.61 21.29 2.84
N VAL A 196 4.42 20.69 3.04
CA VAL A 196 3.19 21.42 3.39
C VAL A 196 2.88 21.23 4.87
N ALA A 197 2.59 22.33 5.56
CA ALA A 197 2.29 22.30 7.00
C ALA A 197 0.92 21.69 7.33
N LYS A 198 -0.08 21.84 6.44
CA LYS A 198 -1.42 21.28 6.61
C LYS A 198 -1.74 20.29 5.51
N GLN A 199 -2.19 19.11 5.90
CA GLN A 199 -2.50 18.02 4.97
C GLN A 199 -3.94 18.05 4.45
N SER A 200 -4.80 18.92 5.00
CA SER A 200 -6.22 19.00 4.63
C SER A 200 -6.45 19.19 3.13
N THR A 201 -5.64 20.01 2.46
CA THR A 201 -5.75 20.21 1.01
C THR A 201 -5.47 18.90 0.24
N MET A 202 -4.46 18.12 0.67
CA MET A 202 -4.13 16.85 0.05
C MET A 202 -5.26 15.83 0.26
N ILE A 203 -5.81 15.75 1.48
CA ILE A 203 -6.94 14.88 1.83
C ILE A 203 -8.16 15.19 0.97
N TRP A 204 -8.51 16.48 0.81
CA TRP A 204 -9.61 16.88 -0.07
C TRP A 204 -9.36 16.54 -1.53
N THR A 205 -8.12 16.72 -2.02
CA THR A 205 -7.73 16.36 -3.38
C THR A 205 -7.89 14.84 -3.61
N ILE A 206 -7.35 14.01 -2.72
CA ILE A 206 -7.47 12.56 -2.77
C ILE A 206 -8.94 12.12 -2.79
N SER A 207 -9.74 12.69 -1.88
CA SER A 207 -11.16 12.37 -1.76
C SER A 207 -11.95 12.78 -3.01
N GLY A 208 -11.68 13.97 -3.54
CA GLY A 208 -12.27 14.43 -4.80
C GLY A 208 -11.96 13.51 -5.98
N LEU A 209 -10.71 13.09 -6.11
CA LEU A 209 -10.29 12.14 -7.15
C LEU A 209 -10.98 10.78 -7.00
N PHE A 210 -11.13 10.26 -5.76
CA PHE A 210 -11.90 9.02 -5.51
C PHE A 210 -13.36 9.18 -5.89
N ILE A 211 -14.01 10.26 -5.45
CA ILE A 211 -15.45 10.50 -5.71
C ILE A 211 -15.70 10.62 -7.22
N VAL A 212 -14.91 11.43 -7.93
CA VAL A 212 -15.06 11.58 -9.39
C VAL A 212 -14.70 10.29 -10.11
N GLY A 213 -13.66 9.58 -9.67
CA GLY A 213 -13.24 8.29 -10.25
C GLY A 213 -14.30 7.20 -10.08
N LEU A 214 -14.88 7.04 -8.90
CA LEU A 214 -15.98 6.10 -8.65
C LEU A 214 -17.26 6.51 -9.40
N GLY A 215 -17.57 7.81 -9.44
CA GLY A 215 -18.68 8.35 -10.23
C GLY A 215 -18.52 8.09 -11.73
N SER A 216 -17.30 8.25 -12.25
CA SER A 216 -16.98 7.91 -13.64
C SER A 216 -17.15 6.40 -13.90
N LEU A 217 -16.75 5.56 -12.93
CA LEU A 217 -16.92 4.11 -13.05
C LEU A 217 -18.41 3.71 -13.11
N MET A 218 -19.31 4.41 -12.40
CA MET A 218 -20.76 4.21 -12.50
C MET A 218 -21.30 4.53 -13.89
N MET A 219 -20.62 5.40 -14.65
CA MET A 219 -20.99 5.82 -15.98
C MET A 219 -20.27 5.00 -17.09
N ALA A 220 -19.47 4.00 -16.74
CA ALA A 220 -18.66 3.22 -17.67
C ALA A 220 -19.50 2.49 -18.74
N GLU A 221 -20.76 2.13 -18.43
CA GLU A 221 -21.71 1.55 -19.37
C GLU A 221 -22.08 2.51 -20.52
N THR A 222 -22.06 3.82 -20.28
CA THR A 222 -22.47 4.83 -21.28
C THR A 222 -21.36 5.15 -22.27
N SER A 223 -20.11 5.08 -21.85
CA SER A 223 -18.95 5.35 -22.72
C SER A 223 -17.67 4.74 -22.16
N PHE A 224 -16.88 4.14 -23.05
CA PHE A 224 -15.54 3.64 -22.75
C PHE A 224 -14.61 4.69 -22.11
N TRP A 225 -14.75 5.97 -22.49
CA TRP A 225 -13.93 7.04 -21.94
C TRP A 225 -14.17 7.29 -20.46
N PHE A 226 -15.35 7.01 -19.94
CA PHE A 226 -15.59 7.05 -18.49
C PHE A 226 -14.85 5.94 -17.75
N ALA A 227 -14.72 4.76 -18.33
CA ALA A 227 -13.89 3.68 -17.77
C ALA A 227 -12.40 4.06 -17.74
N VAL A 228 -11.89 4.69 -18.82
CA VAL A 228 -10.50 5.20 -18.88
C VAL A 228 -10.31 6.28 -17.82
N LEU A 229 -11.20 7.26 -17.74
CA LEU A 229 -11.15 8.35 -16.76
C LEU A 229 -11.18 7.80 -15.32
N ALA A 230 -12.06 6.85 -15.03
CA ALA A 230 -12.14 6.19 -13.74
C ALA A 230 -10.79 5.54 -13.37
N CYS A 231 -10.18 4.77 -14.29
CA CYS A 231 -8.90 4.12 -14.03
C CYS A 231 -7.77 5.12 -13.76
N VAL A 232 -7.74 6.24 -14.48
CA VAL A 232 -6.75 7.30 -14.25
C VAL A 232 -6.97 7.94 -12.87
N LEU A 233 -8.18 8.37 -12.56
CA LEU A 233 -8.48 9.06 -11.30
C LEU A 233 -8.32 8.15 -10.08
N LEU A 234 -8.76 6.89 -10.18
CA LEU A 234 -8.60 5.91 -9.11
C LEU A 234 -7.12 5.50 -8.93
N GLY A 235 -6.34 5.43 -10.00
CA GLY A 235 -4.90 5.19 -9.92
C GLY A 235 -4.15 6.33 -9.21
N LEU A 236 -4.50 7.58 -9.53
CA LEU A 236 -3.96 8.76 -8.85
C LEU A 236 -4.34 8.75 -7.38
N SER A 237 -5.63 8.65 -7.06
CA SER A 237 -6.15 8.76 -5.69
C SER A 237 -5.64 7.67 -4.76
N THR A 238 -5.62 6.42 -5.20
CA THR A 238 -5.14 5.29 -4.40
C THR A 238 -3.66 5.43 -4.04
N ASN A 239 -2.84 5.82 -5.01
CA ASN A 239 -1.42 5.99 -4.77
C ASN A 239 -1.10 7.23 -3.93
N MET A 240 -1.80 8.34 -4.16
CA MET A 240 -1.70 9.53 -3.30
C MET A 240 -2.05 9.21 -1.86
N ALA A 241 -3.18 8.52 -1.61
CA ALA A 241 -3.63 8.13 -0.27
C ALA A 241 -2.64 7.22 0.45
N PHE A 242 -2.08 6.22 -0.26
CA PHE A 242 -1.04 5.36 0.29
C PHE A 242 0.25 6.12 0.61
N SER A 243 0.69 6.97 -0.31
CA SER A 243 1.89 7.81 -0.11
C SER A 243 1.74 8.75 1.07
N GLU A 244 0.53 9.33 1.25
CA GLU A 244 0.21 10.18 2.38
C GLU A 244 0.26 9.40 3.69
N ALA A 245 -0.42 8.26 3.79
CA ALA A 245 -0.41 7.42 4.98
C ALA A 245 1.01 7.02 5.41
N MET A 246 1.85 6.60 4.46
CA MET A 246 3.24 6.20 4.74
C MET A 246 4.12 7.38 5.17
N THR A 247 3.91 8.55 4.57
CA THR A 247 4.66 9.77 4.94
C THR A 247 4.24 10.28 6.32
N LEU A 248 2.95 10.25 6.63
CA LEU A 248 2.40 10.70 7.90
C LEU A 248 2.88 9.88 9.09
N PHE A 249 3.11 8.57 8.95
CA PHE A 249 3.73 7.78 10.02
C PHE A 249 5.07 8.35 10.48
N SER A 250 5.86 8.86 9.55
CA SER A 250 7.17 9.45 9.85
C SER A 250 7.08 10.93 10.27
N LEU A 251 6.13 11.70 9.72
CA LEU A 251 6.00 13.13 10.02
C LEU A 251 5.32 13.38 11.36
N LYS A 252 4.37 12.54 11.77
CA LYS A 252 3.60 12.69 13.02
C LYS A 252 4.28 12.05 14.24
N THR A 253 5.54 11.64 14.11
CA THR A 253 6.35 11.05 15.19
C THR A 253 7.70 11.75 15.29
N ARG A 254 8.23 11.86 16.50
CA ARG A 254 9.50 12.58 16.77
C ARG A 254 10.73 11.66 16.78
N THR A 255 10.51 10.39 17.06
CA THR A 255 11.62 9.43 17.18
C THR A 255 11.33 8.18 16.32
N PRO A 256 12.39 7.50 15.83
CA PRO A 256 12.22 6.26 15.05
C PRO A 256 11.48 5.15 15.81
N ASN A 257 11.59 5.10 17.14
CA ASN A 257 10.86 4.14 17.98
C ASN A 257 9.36 4.44 18.00
N GLU A 258 8.99 5.71 18.06
CA GLU A 258 7.60 6.14 17.93
C GLU A 258 7.07 5.80 16.53
N THR A 259 7.84 6.09 15.48
CA THR A 259 7.46 5.73 14.10
C THR A 259 7.22 4.22 13.98
N ALA A 260 8.11 3.39 14.52
CA ALA A 260 7.96 1.93 14.50
C ALA A 260 6.68 1.48 15.22
N SER A 261 6.39 2.09 16.39
CA SER A 261 5.22 1.74 17.18
C SER A 261 3.91 2.18 16.51
N VAL A 262 3.85 3.42 15.99
CA VAL A 262 2.67 3.96 15.32
C VAL A 262 2.43 3.26 13.99
N SER A 263 3.46 3.08 13.18
CA SER A 263 3.33 2.37 11.89
C SER A 263 3.00 0.89 12.09
N GLY A 264 3.57 0.24 13.11
CA GLY A 264 3.25 -1.15 13.46
C GLY A 264 1.78 -1.33 13.84
N MET A 265 1.28 -0.50 14.78
CA MET A 265 -0.14 -0.50 15.15
C MET A 265 -1.04 -0.12 13.96
N GLY A 266 -0.72 0.98 13.29
CA GLY A 266 -1.53 1.52 12.20
C GLY A 266 -1.65 0.56 11.03
N GLN A 267 -0.57 -0.11 10.65
CA GLN A 267 -0.59 -1.10 9.57
C GLN A 267 -1.25 -2.41 9.98
N SER A 268 -1.04 -2.89 11.22
CA SER A 268 -1.68 -4.12 11.69
C SER A 268 -3.21 -3.97 11.70
N PHE A 269 -3.71 -2.90 12.32
CA PHE A 269 -5.14 -2.59 12.32
C PHE A 269 -5.65 -2.23 10.92
N GLY A 270 -4.89 -1.42 10.19
CA GLY A 270 -5.25 -0.97 8.86
C GLY A 270 -5.39 -2.11 7.86
N TYR A 271 -4.47 -3.05 7.82
CA TYR A 271 -4.56 -4.20 6.90
C TYR A 271 -5.64 -5.21 7.32
N LEU A 272 -5.92 -5.34 8.63
CA LEU A 272 -7.06 -6.13 9.08
C LEU A 272 -8.38 -5.52 8.56
N LEU A 273 -8.53 -4.20 8.65
CA LEU A 273 -9.67 -3.49 8.07
C LEU A 273 -9.69 -3.62 6.54
N ALA A 274 -8.55 -3.47 5.88
CA ALA A 274 -8.44 -3.58 4.43
C ALA A 274 -8.86 -4.95 3.89
N ALA A 275 -8.57 -6.02 4.62
CA ALA A 275 -8.97 -7.39 4.24
C ALA A 275 -10.49 -7.56 4.15
N THR A 276 -11.27 -6.77 4.89
CA THR A 276 -12.74 -6.84 4.84
C THR A 276 -13.33 -6.27 3.55
N GLY A 277 -12.63 -5.33 2.90
CA GLY A 277 -13.13 -4.62 1.73
C GLY A 277 -13.56 -5.52 0.56
N PRO A 278 -12.64 -6.31 -0.02
CA PRO A 278 -12.99 -7.23 -1.11
C PRO A 278 -14.06 -8.25 -0.72
N MET A 279 -14.07 -8.69 0.54
CA MET A 279 -15.08 -9.64 1.05
C MET A 279 -16.47 -8.99 1.09
N ILE A 280 -16.58 -7.78 1.64
CA ILE A 280 -17.85 -7.03 1.72
C ILE A 280 -18.36 -6.73 0.31
N CYS A 281 -17.49 -6.26 -0.59
CA CYS A 281 -17.87 -5.98 -1.98
C CYS A 281 -18.40 -7.23 -2.69
N GLY A 282 -17.72 -8.38 -2.55
CA GLY A 282 -18.17 -9.64 -3.13
C GLY A 282 -19.49 -10.14 -2.52
N TRP A 283 -19.65 -10.03 -1.22
CA TRP A 283 -20.90 -10.37 -0.53
C TRP A 283 -22.07 -9.48 -0.98
N MET A 284 -21.86 -8.16 -1.03
CA MET A 284 -22.88 -7.22 -1.53
C MET A 284 -23.26 -7.49 -2.97
N HIS A 285 -22.28 -7.76 -3.85
CA HIS A 285 -22.58 -8.13 -5.25
C HIS A 285 -23.36 -9.44 -5.32
N GLY A 286 -23.01 -10.45 -4.51
CA GLY A 286 -23.73 -11.73 -4.46
C GLY A 286 -25.19 -11.59 -4.02
N LEU A 287 -25.51 -10.58 -3.19
CA LEU A 287 -26.89 -10.32 -2.75
C LEU A 287 -27.70 -9.50 -3.75
N THR A 288 -27.05 -8.52 -4.39
CA THR A 288 -27.75 -7.51 -5.23
C THR A 288 -27.66 -7.80 -6.73
N THR A 289 -26.71 -8.66 -7.13
CA THR A 289 -26.33 -8.92 -8.54
C THR A 289 -25.98 -7.66 -9.31
N ASN A 290 -25.76 -6.54 -8.60
CA ASN A 290 -25.51 -5.23 -9.18
C ASN A 290 -24.26 -4.60 -8.55
N TRP A 291 -23.40 -4.03 -9.38
CA TRP A 291 -22.20 -3.32 -8.96
C TRP A 291 -22.49 -1.92 -8.39
N PHE A 292 -23.64 -1.35 -8.68
CA PHE A 292 -24.02 -0.01 -8.20
C PHE A 292 -23.97 0.09 -6.66
N ALA A 293 -24.53 -0.92 -5.96
CA ALA A 293 -24.50 -0.98 -4.50
C ALA A 293 -23.05 -1.01 -3.95
N VAL A 294 -22.17 -1.75 -4.62
CA VAL A 294 -20.74 -1.83 -4.27
C VAL A 294 -20.07 -0.46 -4.45
N LEU A 295 -20.34 0.23 -5.55
CA LEU A 295 -19.76 1.55 -5.82
C LEU A 295 -20.25 2.61 -4.82
N ILE A 296 -21.52 2.57 -4.40
CA ILE A 296 -22.05 3.42 -3.32
C ILE A 296 -21.36 3.12 -2.00
N PHE A 297 -21.13 1.86 -1.67
CA PHE A 297 -20.37 1.47 -0.48
C PHE A 297 -18.94 2.05 -0.51
N LEU A 298 -18.23 1.95 -1.63
CA LEU A 298 -16.89 2.52 -1.78
C LEU A 298 -16.89 4.06 -1.68
N LEU A 299 -17.93 4.73 -2.19
CA LEU A 299 -18.13 6.17 -1.98
C LEU A 299 -18.33 6.50 -0.50
N ALA A 300 -19.15 5.75 0.22
CA ALA A 300 -19.35 5.94 1.66
C ALA A 300 -18.04 5.74 2.43
N VAL A 301 -17.25 4.72 2.09
CA VAL A 301 -15.91 4.51 2.66
C VAL A 301 -14.99 5.69 2.38
N THR A 302 -15.03 6.26 1.17
CA THR A 302 -14.25 7.45 0.81
C THR A 302 -14.61 8.66 1.68
N VAL A 303 -15.90 8.88 1.95
CA VAL A 303 -16.35 9.95 2.84
C VAL A 303 -15.83 9.73 4.26
N VAL A 304 -15.94 8.51 4.80
CA VAL A 304 -15.41 8.19 6.13
C VAL A 304 -13.89 8.38 6.18
N MET A 305 -13.17 7.93 5.14
CA MET A 305 -11.72 8.13 5.01
C MET A 305 -11.35 9.61 5.04
N THR A 306 -12.13 10.48 4.38
CA THR A 306 -11.92 11.92 4.37
C THR A 306 -12.03 12.48 5.80
N PHE A 307 -13.09 12.13 6.53
CA PHE A 307 -13.26 12.60 7.91
C PHE A 307 -12.12 12.14 8.81
N VAL A 308 -11.71 10.87 8.70
CA VAL A 308 -10.60 10.34 9.49
C VAL A 308 -9.29 11.05 9.12
N GLY A 309 -9.04 11.28 7.83
CA GLY A 309 -7.87 12.03 7.36
C GLY A 309 -7.82 13.46 7.92
N LEU A 310 -8.95 14.17 7.91
CA LEU A 310 -9.03 15.53 8.49
C LEU A 310 -8.80 15.54 10.01
N LEU A 311 -9.12 14.46 10.73
CA LEU A 311 -8.77 14.33 12.15
C LEU A 311 -7.25 14.20 12.34
N VAL A 312 -6.56 13.51 11.42
CA VAL A 312 -5.09 13.40 11.44
C VAL A 312 -4.41 14.76 11.27
N ASP A 313 -5.00 15.66 10.51
CA ASP A 313 -4.43 17.00 10.26
C ASP A 313 -4.50 17.93 11.48
N ARG A 314 -5.43 17.69 12.43
CA ARG A 314 -5.66 18.56 13.57
C ARG A 314 -4.53 18.59 14.59
N GLU A 315 -3.82 17.49 14.76
CA GLU A 315 -2.74 17.34 15.75
C GLU A 315 -1.39 17.27 15.07
N GLU A 316 -0.38 17.87 15.70
CA GLU A 316 0.97 17.95 15.12
C GLU A 316 1.73 16.63 15.30
N TYR A 317 1.67 16.01 16.51
CA TYR A 317 2.38 14.80 16.86
C TYR A 317 1.52 13.81 17.67
N VAL A 318 1.84 12.53 17.54
CA VAL A 318 1.16 11.43 18.29
C VAL A 318 1.51 11.46 19.78
N PHE A 319 2.74 11.90 20.14
CA PHE A 319 3.28 11.91 21.50
C PHE A 319 3.71 13.31 21.94
#